data_9b87f8effec77633f6714096ed2cfcb1
#
_entry.id   9b87f8effec77633f6714096ed2cfcb1
#
_cell.length_a   1.000
_cell.length_b   1.000
_cell.length_c   1.000
_cell.angle_alpha   90.00
_cell.angle_beta   90.00
_cell.angle_gamma   90.00
#
_symmetry.space_group_name_H-M   'P 1'
#
loop_
_entity.id
_entity.type
_entity.pdbx_description
1 polymer ?
#
loop_
_entity_poly.entity_id
_entity_poly.type
_entity_poly.pdbx_seq_one_letter_code
_entity_poly.pdbx_strand_id
1 'polypeptide(L)'
;RVGDRALTLNIYRPKNLKRPIPALVFIHGGGWRAGKKENYHPYCVHYARKGYVVATVGYRLTPEAPFPAAVNDVKCAVRYLRANAEKYQIHPDQFAALGGSAGGHLSMMVGYSSDVPELEGDGGHADTSSRVQAVVNFYGPTDLTVPFAHDKSLVINFLSGKQYKDAPELWAKASPITYVTEDDPPTLILHGTTDDVVPIDQADRLAAKLNELNVPYVYDRLEGWPH
;
A
#
# COMPACT_ATOMS: atom_id res chain seq x y z
N ARG A 1 16.34 -6.47 -6.11
CA ARG A 1 17.10 -6.76 -4.88
C ARG A 1 17.22 -5.49 -4.07
N VAL A 2 17.32 -5.61 -2.76
CA VAL A 2 17.69 -4.52 -1.85
C VAL A 2 18.92 -4.99 -1.10
N GLY A 3 20.07 -4.40 -1.39
CA GLY A 3 21.35 -4.97 -1.02
C GLY A 3 21.47 -6.42 -1.54
N ASP A 4 21.93 -7.34 -0.70
CA ASP A 4 22.04 -8.76 -1.04
C ASP A 4 20.71 -9.54 -0.93
N ARG A 5 19.65 -8.95 -0.37
CA ARG A 5 18.37 -9.62 -0.18
C ARG A 5 17.53 -9.60 -1.45
N ALA A 6 17.15 -10.78 -1.91
CA ALA A 6 16.16 -10.94 -2.97
C ALA A 6 14.75 -10.84 -2.39
N LEU A 7 14.03 -9.78 -2.70
CA LEU A 7 12.59 -9.71 -2.46
C LEU A 7 11.85 -10.47 -3.55
N THR A 8 10.74 -11.10 -3.21
CA THR A 8 9.98 -11.95 -4.13
C THR A 8 8.54 -11.50 -4.22
N LEU A 9 7.95 -11.71 -5.39
CA LEU A 9 6.52 -11.54 -5.64
C LEU A 9 5.99 -12.77 -6.38
N ASN A 10 4.68 -13.02 -6.29
CA ASN A 10 4.00 -14.02 -7.10
C ASN A 10 3.13 -13.29 -8.13
N ILE A 11 3.09 -13.80 -9.36
CA ILE A 11 2.28 -13.25 -10.44
C ILE A 11 1.26 -14.28 -10.88
N TYR A 12 0.01 -13.86 -10.96
CA TYR A 12 -1.13 -14.62 -11.44
C TYR A 12 -1.70 -13.90 -12.66
N ARG A 13 -1.92 -14.61 -13.74
CA ARG A 13 -2.47 -14.02 -14.96
C ARG A 13 -3.37 -15.01 -15.71
N PRO A 14 -4.32 -14.52 -16.51
CA PRO A 14 -5.07 -15.36 -17.42
C PRO A 14 -4.13 -16.09 -18.41
N LYS A 15 -4.56 -17.25 -18.87
CA LYS A 15 -3.91 -17.91 -20.00
C LYS A 15 -4.32 -17.23 -21.33
N ASN A 16 -3.42 -17.20 -22.30
CA ASN A 16 -3.71 -16.78 -23.67
C ASN A 16 -4.24 -15.33 -23.81
N LEU A 17 -3.61 -14.38 -23.11
CA LEU A 17 -3.91 -12.97 -23.26
C LEU A 17 -3.61 -12.52 -24.69
N LYS A 18 -4.55 -11.80 -25.29
CA LYS A 18 -4.42 -11.24 -26.67
C LYS A 18 -3.93 -9.79 -26.69
N ARG A 19 -3.93 -9.14 -25.56
CA ARG A 19 -3.50 -7.75 -25.37
C ARG A 19 -3.06 -7.52 -23.92
N PRO A 20 -2.27 -6.48 -23.64
CA PRO A 20 -1.98 -6.05 -22.26
C PRO A 20 -3.26 -5.69 -21.51
N ILE A 21 -3.29 -6.00 -20.22
CA ILE A 21 -4.43 -5.79 -19.31
C ILE A 21 -3.96 -5.11 -18.02
N PRO A 22 -4.89 -4.51 -17.22
CA PRO A 22 -4.54 -3.88 -15.96
C PRO A 22 -3.89 -4.82 -14.96
N ALA A 23 -3.05 -4.27 -14.07
CA ALA A 23 -2.41 -4.98 -12.99
C ALA A 23 -2.96 -4.58 -11.61
N LEU A 24 -3.18 -5.57 -10.75
CA LEU A 24 -3.53 -5.40 -9.34
C LEU A 24 -2.34 -5.84 -8.48
N VAL A 25 -1.85 -4.97 -7.60
CA VAL A 25 -0.73 -5.26 -6.69
C VAL A 25 -1.26 -5.40 -5.28
N PHE A 26 -1.41 -6.65 -4.82
CA PHE A 26 -1.86 -6.97 -3.47
C PHE A 26 -0.72 -6.89 -2.46
N ILE A 27 -0.94 -6.14 -1.39
CA ILE A 27 0.02 -5.89 -0.32
C ILE A 27 -0.56 -6.44 0.98
N HIS A 28 0.12 -7.40 1.60
CA HIS A 28 -0.39 -8.07 2.79
C HIS A 28 -0.32 -7.17 4.03
N GLY A 29 -1.25 -7.41 4.98
CA GLY A 29 -1.22 -6.82 6.31
C GLY A 29 -0.30 -7.57 7.28
N GLY A 30 -0.50 -7.37 8.57
CA GLY A 30 0.25 -8.01 9.64
C GLY A 30 1.11 -7.03 10.46
N GLY A 31 0.67 -5.76 10.58
CA GLY A 31 1.31 -4.73 11.41
C GLY A 31 2.76 -4.46 11.03
N TRP A 32 3.10 -4.56 9.75
CA TRP A 32 4.44 -4.41 9.18
C TRP A 32 5.49 -5.39 9.74
N ARG A 33 5.12 -6.29 10.66
CA ARG A 33 6.04 -7.24 11.31
C ARG A 33 5.74 -8.71 11.00
N ALA A 34 4.60 -9.00 10.41
CA ALA A 34 4.15 -10.35 10.09
C ALA A 34 3.41 -10.39 8.76
N GLY A 35 2.98 -11.57 8.35
CA GLY A 35 2.31 -11.78 7.08
C GLY A 35 3.26 -12.24 5.98
N LYS A 36 2.67 -12.62 4.87
CA LYS A 36 3.39 -13.10 3.70
C LYS A 36 2.57 -12.90 2.43
N LYS A 37 3.22 -12.80 1.28
CA LYS A 37 2.57 -12.58 -0.02
C LYS A 37 1.50 -13.63 -0.36
N GLU A 38 1.60 -14.84 0.19
CA GLU A 38 0.64 -15.93 -0.03
C GLU A 38 -0.72 -15.69 0.64
N ASN A 39 -0.84 -14.76 1.58
CA ASN A 39 -2.10 -14.47 2.30
C ASN A 39 -3.25 -14.13 1.36
N TYR A 40 -2.94 -13.50 0.21
CA TYR A 40 -3.95 -13.11 -0.78
C TYR A 40 -4.12 -14.10 -1.96
N HIS A 41 -3.52 -15.30 -1.89
CA HIS A 41 -3.58 -16.28 -2.99
C HIS A 41 -5.00 -16.52 -3.54
N PRO A 42 -6.06 -16.76 -2.73
CA PRO A 42 -7.41 -16.99 -3.26
C PRO A 42 -7.94 -15.79 -4.06
N TYR A 43 -7.72 -14.58 -3.55
CA TYR A 43 -8.12 -13.35 -4.24
C TYR A 43 -7.36 -13.15 -5.55
N CYS A 44 -6.07 -13.45 -5.57
CA CYS A 44 -5.26 -13.34 -6.77
C CYS A 44 -5.74 -14.27 -7.89
N VAL A 45 -6.08 -15.51 -7.55
CA VAL A 45 -6.67 -16.46 -8.50
C VAL A 45 -8.03 -15.97 -8.99
N HIS A 46 -8.87 -15.44 -8.09
CA HIS A 46 -10.17 -14.89 -8.44
C HIS A 46 -10.06 -13.73 -9.43
N TYR A 47 -9.23 -12.72 -9.15
CA TYR A 47 -9.09 -11.56 -10.03
C TYR A 47 -8.33 -11.88 -11.32
N ALA A 48 -7.39 -12.82 -11.31
CA ALA A 48 -6.77 -13.28 -12.54
C ALA A 48 -7.82 -13.92 -13.48
N ARG A 49 -8.78 -14.70 -12.95
CA ARG A 49 -9.90 -15.23 -13.73
C ARG A 49 -10.85 -14.15 -14.27
N LYS A 50 -10.90 -12.99 -13.61
CA LYS A 50 -11.68 -11.81 -14.06
C LYS A 50 -10.96 -10.96 -15.09
N GLY A 51 -9.75 -11.31 -15.50
CA GLY A 51 -9.04 -10.61 -16.57
C GLY A 51 -8.05 -9.57 -16.11
N TYR A 52 -7.46 -9.72 -14.92
CA TYR A 52 -6.37 -8.89 -14.43
C TYR A 52 -5.05 -9.66 -14.38
N VAL A 53 -3.93 -8.98 -14.55
CA VAL A 53 -2.66 -9.49 -14.03
C VAL A 53 -2.63 -9.13 -12.54
N VAL A 54 -2.37 -10.09 -11.68
CA VAL A 54 -2.36 -9.88 -10.24
C VAL A 54 -1.00 -10.23 -9.68
N ALA A 55 -0.40 -9.34 -8.92
CA ALA A 55 0.83 -9.59 -8.20
C ALA A 55 0.58 -9.52 -6.68
N THR A 56 1.20 -10.43 -5.91
CA THR A 56 1.34 -10.27 -4.46
C THR A 56 2.79 -10.04 -4.14
N VAL A 57 3.05 -9.07 -3.28
CA VAL A 57 4.41 -8.62 -2.98
C VAL A 57 4.83 -9.00 -1.56
N GLY A 58 6.05 -9.50 -1.43
CA GLY A 58 6.72 -9.60 -0.14
C GLY A 58 7.56 -8.35 0.09
N TYR A 59 7.53 -7.84 1.30
CA TYR A 59 8.32 -6.68 1.72
C TYR A 59 9.06 -6.99 3.02
N ARG A 60 10.11 -6.20 3.33
CA ARG A 60 10.87 -6.35 4.57
C ARG A 60 10.02 -5.98 5.77
N LEU A 61 10.14 -6.77 6.82
CA LEU A 61 9.35 -6.66 8.04
C LEU A 61 10.15 -6.05 9.18
N THR A 62 9.45 -5.41 10.12
CA THR A 62 10.04 -4.95 11.38
C THR A 62 10.26 -6.13 12.35
N PRO A 63 11.21 -6.03 13.28
CA PRO A 63 12.12 -4.90 13.52
C PRO A 63 13.37 -4.90 12.63
N GLU A 64 13.53 -5.89 11.75
CA GLU A 64 14.72 -6.01 10.88
C GLU A 64 14.88 -4.80 9.97
N ALA A 65 13.75 -4.33 9.40
CA ALA A 65 13.74 -3.22 8.47
C ALA A 65 12.56 -2.27 8.76
N PRO A 66 12.76 -1.25 9.60
CA PRO A 66 11.74 -0.26 9.91
C PRO A 66 11.44 0.66 8.73
N PHE A 67 10.49 1.58 8.92
CA PHE A 67 10.16 2.64 7.93
C PHE A 67 11.43 3.40 7.50
N PRO A 68 11.62 3.66 6.19
CA PRO A 68 10.67 3.47 5.08
C PRO A 68 10.83 2.13 4.30
N ALA A 69 11.54 1.15 4.82
CA ALA A 69 11.94 -0.05 4.09
C ALA A 69 10.78 -0.78 3.37
N ALA A 70 9.67 -1.01 4.06
CA ALA A 70 8.50 -1.69 3.46
C ALA A 70 7.88 -0.86 2.31
N VAL A 71 7.83 0.47 2.45
CA VAL A 71 7.35 1.39 1.40
C VAL A 71 8.23 1.28 0.17
N ASN A 72 9.54 1.40 0.36
CA ASN A 72 10.53 1.30 -0.73
C ASN A 72 10.43 -0.04 -1.47
N ASP A 73 10.21 -1.14 -0.73
CA ASP A 73 10.10 -2.49 -1.29
C ASP A 73 8.85 -2.64 -2.17
N VAL A 74 7.71 -2.13 -1.71
CA VAL A 74 6.45 -2.20 -2.47
C VAL A 74 6.51 -1.29 -3.70
N LYS A 75 7.04 -0.09 -3.59
CA LYS A 75 7.28 0.80 -4.74
C LYS A 75 8.22 0.16 -5.75
N CYS A 76 9.31 -0.46 -5.30
CA CYS A 76 10.20 -1.23 -6.16
C CYS A 76 9.48 -2.37 -6.89
N ALA A 77 8.53 -3.06 -6.24
CA ALA A 77 7.73 -4.10 -6.89
C ALA A 77 6.85 -3.53 -8.01
N VAL A 78 6.24 -2.37 -7.83
CA VAL A 78 5.48 -1.67 -8.89
C VAL A 78 6.40 -1.29 -10.05
N ARG A 79 7.57 -0.70 -9.77
CA ARG A 79 8.57 -0.38 -10.80
C ARG A 79 9.02 -1.61 -11.57
N TYR A 80 9.32 -2.71 -10.87
CA TYR A 80 9.68 -3.98 -11.50
C TYR A 80 8.59 -4.49 -12.44
N LEU A 81 7.33 -4.48 -12.00
CA LEU A 81 6.21 -4.94 -12.81
C LEU A 81 6.03 -4.07 -14.06
N ARG A 82 6.14 -2.74 -13.93
CA ARG A 82 6.04 -1.80 -15.04
C ARG A 82 7.21 -1.93 -16.01
N ALA A 83 8.44 -2.06 -15.54
CA ALA A 83 9.62 -2.29 -16.37
C ALA A 83 9.56 -3.63 -17.13
N ASN A 84 8.79 -4.60 -16.63
CA ASN A 84 8.56 -5.89 -17.28
C ASN A 84 7.12 -6.05 -17.82
N ALA A 85 6.44 -4.94 -18.10
CA ALA A 85 5.03 -4.93 -18.49
C ALA A 85 4.76 -5.79 -19.74
N GLU A 86 5.62 -5.70 -20.76
CA GLU A 86 5.54 -6.52 -21.97
C GLU A 86 5.60 -8.03 -21.65
N LYS A 87 6.59 -8.45 -20.86
CA LYS A 87 6.78 -9.85 -20.46
C LYS A 87 5.56 -10.44 -19.75
N TYR A 88 4.90 -9.65 -18.93
CA TYR A 88 3.73 -10.08 -18.14
C TYR A 88 2.40 -9.73 -18.80
N GLN A 89 2.41 -9.04 -19.94
CA GLN A 89 1.24 -8.52 -20.64
C GLN A 89 0.41 -7.57 -19.77
N ILE A 90 1.09 -6.68 -19.05
CA ILE A 90 0.50 -5.61 -18.24
C ILE A 90 0.41 -4.34 -19.10
N HIS A 91 -0.71 -3.61 -18.98
CA HIS A 91 -0.78 -2.25 -19.50
C HIS A 91 0.05 -1.33 -18.58
N PRO A 92 1.11 -0.65 -19.07
CA PRO A 92 2.07 0.05 -18.23
C PRO A 92 1.47 1.21 -17.40
N ASP A 93 0.32 1.75 -17.84
CA ASP A 93 -0.36 2.87 -17.19
C ASP A 93 -1.67 2.45 -16.49
N GLN A 94 -1.83 1.17 -16.15
CA GLN A 94 -3.03 0.65 -15.49
C GLN A 94 -2.65 -0.26 -14.31
N PHE A 95 -2.22 0.36 -13.22
CA PHE A 95 -1.89 -0.30 -11.96
C PHE A 95 -2.81 0.15 -10.84
N ALA A 96 -3.23 -0.78 -10.00
CA ALA A 96 -3.86 -0.49 -8.71
C ALA A 96 -3.08 -1.14 -7.58
N ALA A 97 -2.86 -0.39 -6.49
CA ALA A 97 -2.32 -0.91 -5.23
C ALA A 97 -3.46 -1.16 -4.25
N LEU A 98 -3.46 -2.33 -3.61
CA LEU A 98 -4.54 -2.71 -2.70
C LEU A 98 -4.05 -3.62 -1.57
N GLY A 99 -4.63 -3.42 -0.37
CA GLY A 99 -4.28 -4.23 0.78
C GLY A 99 -5.10 -3.90 2.02
N GLY A 100 -5.01 -4.75 3.04
CA GLY A 100 -5.70 -4.59 4.32
C GLY A 100 -4.75 -4.23 5.46
N SER A 101 -5.23 -3.45 6.44
CA SER A 101 -4.45 -3.09 7.64
C SER A 101 -3.12 -2.41 7.25
N ALA A 102 -1.99 -2.91 7.72
CA ALA A 102 -0.66 -2.44 7.28
C ALA A 102 -0.48 -2.48 5.75
N GLY A 103 -1.12 -3.43 5.04
CA GLY A 103 -1.14 -3.47 3.58
C GLY A 103 -1.95 -2.33 2.96
N GLY A 104 -3.05 -1.92 3.58
CA GLY A 104 -3.83 -0.73 3.20
C GLY A 104 -3.00 0.55 3.36
N HIS A 105 -2.32 0.68 4.49
CA HIS A 105 -1.35 1.75 4.73
C HIS A 105 -0.28 1.80 3.62
N LEU A 106 0.37 0.68 3.32
CA LEU A 106 1.39 0.62 2.27
C LEU A 106 0.82 0.90 0.87
N SER A 107 -0.42 0.50 0.60
CA SER A 107 -1.10 0.82 -0.67
C SER A 107 -1.32 2.32 -0.83
N MET A 108 -1.73 3.00 0.23
CA MET A 108 -1.85 4.46 0.27
C MET A 108 -0.49 5.15 0.14
N MET A 109 0.55 4.64 0.83
CA MET A 109 1.91 5.16 0.66
C MET A 109 2.40 5.07 -0.78
N VAL A 110 2.13 3.96 -1.47
CA VAL A 110 2.44 3.82 -2.91
C VAL A 110 1.66 4.82 -3.75
N GLY A 111 0.37 4.99 -3.46
CA GLY A 111 -0.53 5.85 -4.25
C GLY A 111 -0.21 7.34 -4.13
N TYR A 112 0.04 7.80 -2.91
CA TYR A 112 0.10 9.23 -2.61
C TYR A 112 1.53 9.79 -2.51
N SER A 113 2.55 8.95 -2.44
CA SER A 113 3.94 9.43 -2.33
C SER A 113 4.81 9.13 -3.56
N SER A 114 4.20 8.97 -4.75
CA SER A 114 4.93 8.62 -5.97
C SER A 114 5.97 9.66 -6.40
N ASP A 115 5.81 10.91 -5.97
CA ASP A 115 6.68 12.02 -6.31
C ASP A 115 7.64 12.41 -5.16
N VAL A 116 7.79 11.51 -4.16
CA VAL A 116 8.68 11.70 -3.01
C VAL A 116 9.94 10.84 -3.17
N PRO A 117 11.06 11.41 -3.64
CA PRO A 117 12.28 10.66 -3.97
C PRO A 117 12.83 9.82 -2.79
N GLU A 118 12.74 10.34 -1.57
CA GLU A 118 13.23 9.69 -0.35
C GLU A 118 12.49 8.38 -0.03
N LEU A 119 11.29 8.20 -0.60
CA LEU A 119 10.46 7.01 -0.43
C LEU A 119 10.51 6.05 -1.63
N GLU A 120 11.28 6.35 -2.67
CA GLU A 120 11.46 5.43 -3.80
C GLU A 120 12.45 4.30 -3.47
N GLY A 121 13.45 4.58 -2.63
CA GLY A 121 14.48 3.61 -2.29
C GLY A 121 15.38 3.23 -3.48
N ASP A 122 16.33 2.36 -3.21
CA ASP A 122 17.40 1.93 -4.12
C ASP A 122 17.18 0.54 -4.74
N GLY A 123 15.98 0.01 -4.67
CA GLY A 123 15.63 -1.37 -5.03
C GLY A 123 15.70 -1.73 -6.52
N GLY A 124 16.16 -0.84 -7.40
CA GLY A 124 16.28 -1.03 -8.84
C GLY A 124 15.11 -0.47 -9.64
N HIS A 125 15.29 -0.43 -10.98
CA HIS A 125 14.36 0.20 -11.92
C HIS A 125 14.08 1.69 -11.60
N ALA A 126 15.13 2.44 -11.24
CA ALA A 126 15.01 3.83 -10.80
C ALA A 126 14.41 4.75 -11.87
N ASP A 127 14.62 4.44 -13.15
CA ASP A 127 14.07 5.19 -14.29
C ASP A 127 12.60 4.86 -14.60
N THR A 128 11.97 4.00 -13.78
CA THR A 128 10.59 3.57 -13.96
C THR A 128 9.72 4.11 -12.82
N SER A 129 8.56 4.69 -13.14
CA SER A 129 7.65 5.25 -12.14
C SER A 129 7.02 4.19 -11.24
N SER A 130 6.90 4.47 -9.95
CA SER A 130 6.12 3.69 -8.98
C SER A 130 4.64 4.11 -8.93
N ARG A 131 4.21 5.15 -9.65
CA ARG A 131 2.85 5.69 -9.63
C ARG A 131 1.81 4.64 -10.00
N VAL A 132 0.70 4.60 -9.26
CA VAL A 132 -0.46 3.76 -9.55
C VAL A 132 -1.67 4.62 -9.92
N GLN A 133 -2.65 4.05 -10.61
CA GLN A 133 -3.83 4.77 -11.12
C GLN A 133 -5.08 4.53 -10.27
N ALA A 134 -4.98 3.67 -9.25
CA ALA A 134 -6.02 3.51 -8.24
C ALA A 134 -5.44 2.95 -6.94
N VAL A 135 -6.06 3.31 -5.82
CA VAL A 135 -5.76 2.77 -4.49
C VAL A 135 -7.00 2.09 -3.92
N VAL A 136 -6.83 0.93 -3.30
CA VAL A 136 -7.88 0.30 -2.49
C VAL A 136 -7.34 0.11 -1.08
N ASN A 137 -7.92 0.85 -0.15
CA ASN A 137 -7.59 0.79 1.27
C ASN A 137 -8.66 0.00 2.02
N PHE A 138 -8.30 -1.20 2.48
CA PHE A 138 -9.11 -1.96 3.43
C PHE A 138 -8.60 -1.65 4.84
N TYR A 139 -9.34 -0.86 5.61
CA TYR A 139 -9.07 -0.57 7.02
C TYR A 139 -7.60 -0.29 7.40
N GLY A 140 -6.83 0.31 6.54
CA GLY A 140 -5.44 0.70 6.82
C GLY A 140 -5.36 2.01 7.60
N PRO A 141 -4.38 2.15 8.51
CA PRO A 141 -4.14 3.43 9.19
C PRO A 141 -3.63 4.47 8.21
N THR A 142 -4.14 5.68 8.32
CA THR A 142 -3.92 6.78 7.38
C THR A 142 -3.10 7.90 7.99
N ASP A 143 -3.33 8.18 9.27
CA ASP A 143 -2.69 9.24 10.04
C ASP A 143 -2.14 8.65 11.34
N LEU A 144 -0.83 8.47 11.41
CA LEU A 144 -0.16 7.94 12.59
C LEU A 144 0.17 9.03 13.62
N THR A 145 -0.07 10.31 13.30
CA THR A 145 0.23 11.44 14.22
C THR A 145 -0.83 11.62 15.29
N VAL A 146 -1.95 10.90 15.20
CA VAL A 146 -3.07 11.03 16.14
C VAL A 146 -2.96 10.02 17.30
N PRO A 147 -3.60 10.32 18.46
CA PRO A 147 -3.39 9.60 19.71
C PRO A 147 -3.57 8.09 19.65
N PHE A 148 -4.47 7.57 18.79
CA PHE A 148 -4.70 6.13 18.71
C PHE A 148 -3.42 5.32 18.40
N ALA A 149 -2.48 5.93 17.67
CA ALA A 149 -1.27 5.28 17.22
C ALA A 149 -0.10 5.35 18.21
N HIS A 150 -0.11 6.35 19.11
CA HIS A 150 1.05 6.72 19.92
C HIS A 150 1.51 5.60 20.88
N ASP A 151 0.58 4.80 21.40
CA ASP A 151 0.87 3.69 22.32
C ASP A 151 0.87 2.31 21.63
N LYS A 152 0.69 2.27 20.31
CA LYS A 152 0.69 1.01 19.56
C LYS A 152 2.13 0.53 19.33
N SER A 153 2.53 -0.54 19.99
CA SER A 153 3.86 -1.13 19.84
C SER A 153 4.23 -1.47 18.40
N LEU A 154 3.24 -1.84 17.58
CA LEU A 154 3.44 -2.10 16.14
C LEU A 154 3.90 -0.86 15.39
N VAL A 155 3.29 0.30 15.66
CA VAL A 155 3.65 1.58 15.04
C VAL A 155 5.02 2.04 15.54
N ILE A 156 5.25 1.98 16.85
CA ILE A 156 6.54 2.34 17.45
C ILE A 156 7.68 1.50 16.83
N ASN A 157 7.49 0.19 16.71
CA ASN A 157 8.48 -0.69 16.08
C ASN A 157 8.67 -0.38 14.57
N PHE A 158 7.59 -0.06 13.87
CA PHE A 158 7.65 0.37 12.48
C PHE A 158 8.49 1.64 12.32
N LEU A 159 8.49 2.51 13.33
CA LEU A 159 9.24 3.77 13.38
C LEU A 159 10.56 3.67 14.18
N SER A 160 11.24 2.52 14.10
CA SER A 160 12.55 2.29 14.74
C SER A 160 12.55 2.46 16.27
N GLY A 161 11.44 2.20 16.93
CA GLY A 161 11.30 2.40 18.39
C GLY A 161 11.12 3.86 18.82
N LYS A 162 10.97 4.81 17.87
CA LYS A 162 10.81 6.23 18.19
C LYS A 162 9.40 6.54 18.67
N GLN A 163 9.30 7.18 19.83
CA GLN A 163 8.03 7.67 20.37
C GLN A 163 7.58 8.94 19.62
N TYR A 164 6.27 9.19 19.56
CA TYR A 164 5.72 10.37 18.90
C TYR A 164 6.30 11.68 19.45
N LYS A 165 6.38 11.81 20.78
CA LYS A 165 6.91 13.01 21.45
C LYS A 165 8.38 13.33 21.10
N ASP A 166 9.16 12.30 20.69
CA ASP A 166 10.59 12.44 20.42
C ASP A 166 10.89 12.62 18.92
N ALA A 167 9.96 12.24 18.04
CA ALA A 167 10.16 12.28 16.60
C ALA A 167 8.84 12.49 15.80
N PRO A 168 8.05 13.54 16.09
CA PRO A 168 6.74 13.74 15.46
C PRO A 168 6.80 13.83 13.93
N GLU A 169 7.89 14.36 13.38
CA GLU A 169 8.11 14.44 11.93
C GLU A 169 8.26 13.07 11.27
N LEU A 170 8.86 12.09 11.96
CA LEU A 170 8.97 10.73 11.44
C LEU A 170 7.58 10.07 11.37
N TRP A 171 6.72 10.33 12.35
CA TRP A 171 5.35 9.85 12.37
C TRP A 171 4.51 10.46 11.25
N ALA A 172 4.67 11.76 11.00
CA ALA A 172 4.06 12.44 9.86
C ALA A 172 4.56 11.86 8.53
N LYS A 173 5.87 11.66 8.38
CA LYS A 173 6.45 11.03 7.18
C LYS A 173 5.95 9.62 6.92
N ALA A 174 5.59 8.88 7.95
CA ALA A 174 5.03 7.55 7.82
C ALA A 174 3.49 7.54 7.69
N SER A 175 2.84 8.68 7.64
CA SER A 175 1.39 8.84 7.53
C SER A 175 0.98 9.12 6.08
N PRO A 176 0.25 8.23 5.41
CA PRO A 176 -0.18 8.44 4.01
C PRO A 176 -0.90 9.77 3.78
N ILE A 177 -1.70 10.23 4.73
CA ILE A 177 -2.47 11.48 4.62
C ILE A 177 -1.58 12.72 4.39
N THR A 178 -0.31 12.66 4.82
CA THR A 178 0.67 13.74 4.65
C THR A 178 0.97 14.03 3.17
N TYR A 179 0.82 13.02 2.32
CA TYR A 179 1.20 13.09 0.91
C TYR A 179 0.03 13.32 -0.04
N VAL A 180 -1.21 13.34 0.48
CA VAL A 180 -2.39 13.48 -0.38
C VAL A 180 -2.39 14.84 -1.07
N THR A 181 -2.44 14.83 -2.40
CA THR A 181 -2.48 15.99 -3.29
C THR A 181 -3.67 15.89 -4.26
N GLU A 182 -3.97 16.97 -4.99
CA GLU A 182 -5.12 17.03 -5.91
C GLU A 182 -5.00 16.11 -7.16
N ASP A 183 -3.78 15.69 -7.51
CA ASP A 183 -3.50 14.83 -8.68
C ASP A 183 -3.32 13.34 -8.29
N ASP A 184 -3.66 12.99 -7.06
CA ASP A 184 -3.59 11.61 -6.58
C ASP A 184 -4.67 10.69 -7.19
N PRO A 185 -4.39 9.38 -7.25
CA PRO A 185 -5.30 8.44 -7.87
C PRO A 185 -6.60 8.28 -7.09
N PRO A 186 -7.73 7.99 -7.79
CA PRO A 186 -8.98 7.65 -7.15
C PRO A 186 -8.81 6.51 -6.15
N THR A 187 -9.50 6.64 -5.00
CA THR A 187 -9.34 5.74 -3.88
C THR A 187 -10.66 5.09 -3.47
N LEU A 188 -10.66 3.76 -3.34
CA LEU A 188 -11.72 3.01 -2.68
C LEU A 188 -11.31 2.75 -1.23
N ILE A 189 -12.17 3.15 -0.30
CA ILE A 189 -12.00 2.98 1.14
C ILE A 189 -13.09 2.03 1.66
N LEU A 190 -12.69 0.94 2.31
CA LEU A 190 -13.61 0.03 3.00
C LEU A 190 -13.16 -0.10 4.45
N HIS A 191 -14.05 0.18 5.40
CA HIS A 191 -13.70 0.15 6.83
C HIS A 191 -14.91 -0.23 7.69
N GLY A 192 -14.70 -1.15 8.62
CA GLY A 192 -15.71 -1.60 9.57
C GLY A 192 -15.94 -0.59 10.69
N THR A 193 -17.21 -0.33 11.04
CA THR A 193 -17.55 0.68 12.07
C THR A 193 -17.23 0.22 13.50
N THR A 194 -16.96 -1.08 13.71
CA THR A 194 -16.57 -1.64 15.00
C THR A 194 -15.12 -2.10 15.06
N ASP A 195 -14.27 -1.56 14.17
CA ASP A 195 -12.84 -1.86 14.16
C ASP A 195 -12.15 -1.30 15.41
N ASP A 196 -11.64 -2.19 16.25
CA ASP A 196 -10.93 -1.89 17.50
C ASP A 196 -9.40 -1.89 17.37
N VAL A 197 -8.89 -2.29 16.22
CA VAL A 197 -7.45 -2.31 15.89
C VAL A 197 -7.04 -0.99 15.24
N VAL A 198 -7.72 -0.62 14.16
CA VAL A 198 -7.58 0.64 13.44
C VAL A 198 -8.92 1.37 13.48
N PRO A 199 -9.08 2.40 14.30
CA PRO A 199 -10.36 3.09 14.43
C PRO A 199 -10.87 3.63 13.10
N ILE A 200 -12.19 3.57 12.86
CA ILE A 200 -12.82 4.08 11.64
C ILE A 200 -12.52 5.56 11.37
N ASP A 201 -12.19 6.34 12.43
CA ASP A 201 -11.70 7.72 12.31
C ASP A 201 -10.55 7.86 11.30
N GLN A 202 -9.74 6.81 11.12
CA GLN A 202 -8.65 6.81 10.13
C GLN A 202 -9.18 6.89 8.69
N ALA A 203 -10.25 6.18 8.39
CA ALA A 203 -10.93 6.25 7.10
C ALA A 203 -11.71 7.57 6.94
N ASP A 204 -12.35 8.06 8.00
CA ASP A 204 -13.06 9.33 8.00
C ASP A 204 -12.11 10.50 7.69
N ARG A 205 -10.91 10.52 8.30
CA ARG A 205 -9.85 11.51 8.01
C ARG A 205 -9.39 11.47 6.57
N LEU A 206 -9.16 10.28 6.04
CA LEU A 206 -8.78 10.12 4.63
C LEU A 206 -9.86 10.64 3.69
N ALA A 207 -11.12 10.23 3.91
CA ALA A 207 -12.24 10.68 3.10
C ALA A 207 -12.40 12.21 3.13
N ALA A 208 -12.27 12.82 4.32
CA ALA A 208 -12.30 14.27 4.47
C ALA A 208 -11.17 14.96 3.68
N LYS A 209 -9.94 14.42 3.73
CA LYS A 209 -8.78 14.98 3.01
C LYS A 209 -8.91 14.86 1.50
N LEU A 210 -9.38 13.71 1.01
CA LEU A 210 -9.63 13.49 -0.42
C LEU A 210 -10.73 14.42 -0.93
N ASN A 211 -11.81 14.62 -0.14
CA ASN A 211 -12.87 15.55 -0.47
C ASN A 211 -12.39 17.00 -0.50
N GLU A 212 -11.59 17.43 0.46
CA GLU A 212 -10.98 18.78 0.51
C GLU A 212 -10.20 19.11 -0.76
N LEU A 213 -9.46 18.11 -1.29
CA LEU A 213 -8.60 18.25 -2.46
C LEU A 213 -9.29 17.85 -3.77
N ASN A 214 -10.59 17.53 -3.75
CA ASN A 214 -11.36 17.07 -4.91
C ASN A 214 -10.78 15.80 -5.59
N VAL A 215 -10.07 14.98 -4.85
CA VAL A 215 -9.61 13.66 -5.34
C VAL A 215 -10.79 12.69 -5.35
N PRO A 216 -11.09 12.00 -6.46
CA PRO A 216 -12.20 11.05 -6.51
C PRO A 216 -12.03 9.91 -5.51
N TYR A 217 -13.08 9.61 -4.75
CA TYR A 217 -13.08 8.45 -3.85
C TYR A 217 -14.47 7.83 -3.71
N VAL A 218 -14.47 6.57 -3.30
CA VAL A 218 -15.66 5.85 -2.81
C VAL A 218 -15.33 5.38 -1.39
N TYR A 219 -16.22 5.68 -0.45
CA TYR A 219 -16.05 5.26 0.93
C TYR A 219 -17.25 4.42 1.39
N ASP A 220 -17.00 3.16 1.68
CA ASP A 220 -17.98 2.21 2.20
C ASP A 220 -17.70 1.95 3.69
N ARG A 221 -18.59 2.46 4.54
CA ARG A 221 -18.61 2.25 5.99
C ARG A 221 -19.37 0.96 6.26
N LEU A 222 -18.67 -0.11 6.53
CA LEU A 222 -19.25 -1.44 6.75
C LEU A 222 -19.81 -1.54 8.17
N GLU A 223 -21.12 -1.30 8.31
CA GLU A 223 -21.79 -1.23 9.60
C GLU A 223 -21.68 -2.54 10.37
N GLY A 224 -21.18 -2.47 11.62
CA GLY A 224 -20.98 -3.62 12.51
C GLY A 224 -19.82 -4.55 12.14
N TRP A 225 -19.02 -4.24 11.13
CA TRP A 225 -17.86 -5.05 10.77
C TRP A 225 -16.65 -4.68 11.61
N PRO A 226 -15.89 -5.69 12.13
CA PRO A 226 -14.61 -5.47 12.81
C PRO A 226 -13.46 -5.30 11.83
N HIS A 227 -12.23 -5.34 12.37
CA HIS A 227 -10.97 -5.29 11.60
C HIS A 227 -10.79 -6.45 10.62
#